data_2b1cbf3403b6b35f870c72b9bde31a35
#
_entry.id   2b1cbf3403b6b35f870c72b9bde31a35
#
_cell.length_a   1.000
_cell.length_b   1.000
_cell.length_c   1.000
_cell.angle_alpha   90.00
_cell.angle_beta   90.00
_cell.angle_gamma   90.00
#
_symmetry.space_group_name_H-M   'P 1'
#
loop_
_entity.id
_entity.type
_entity.pdbx_description
1 polymer ?
#
loop_
_entity_poly.entity_id
_entity_poly.type
_entity_poly.pdbx_seq_one_letter_code
_entity_poly.pdbx_strand_id
1 'polypeptide(L)'
;MSLIYPAYREADVVVLASPMYYWGVSGQLKCAFDRLFAVAECMPGYANPIKECALLMAAEGDTADNFAPVKAFYEGLAGHLGWKNRGIVYAGGNFAAGDILNKPAQLAEAEKLGTEI
;
A
#
# COMPACT_ATOMS: atom_id res chain seq x y z
N MET A 1 17.46 -1.94 -1.43
CA MET A 1 17.02 -0.88 -2.39
C MET A 1 17.53 -1.07 -3.81
N SER A 2 18.69 -1.67 -4.05
CA SER A 2 19.25 -1.87 -5.40
C SER A 2 18.30 -2.60 -6.37
N LEU A 3 17.48 -3.52 -5.87
CA LEU A 3 16.46 -4.22 -6.66
C LEU A 3 15.13 -3.43 -6.74
N ILE A 4 14.82 -2.64 -5.72
CA ILE A 4 13.55 -1.90 -5.64
C ILE A 4 13.56 -0.67 -6.55
N TYR A 5 14.65 0.08 -6.61
CA TYR A 5 14.70 1.30 -7.42
C TYR A 5 14.42 1.07 -8.92
N PRO A 6 15.05 0.08 -9.59
CA PRO A 6 14.72 -0.18 -10.99
C PRO A 6 13.27 -0.60 -11.17
N ALA A 7 12.80 -1.57 -10.37
CA ALA A 7 11.41 -2.04 -10.43
C ALA A 7 10.40 -0.90 -10.19
N TYR A 8 10.66 -0.04 -9.19
CA TYR A 8 9.81 1.12 -8.93
C TYR A 8 9.77 2.11 -10.10
N ARG A 9 10.90 2.35 -10.75
CA ARG A 9 10.94 3.26 -11.90
C ARG A 9 10.16 2.74 -13.09
N GLU A 10 10.22 1.44 -13.34
CA GLU A 10 9.60 0.78 -14.48
C GLU A 10 8.11 0.47 -14.28
N ALA A 11 7.69 0.30 -13.03
CA ALA A 11 6.30 -0.05 -12.72
C ALA A 11 5.32 1.10 -13.04
N ASP A 12 4.19 0.77 -13.64
CA ASP A 12 3.06 1.69 -13.82
C ASP A 12 2.17 1.71 -12.58
N VAL A 13 2.11 0.59 -11.85
CA VAL A 13 1.29 0.40 -10.65
C VAL A 13 2.17 0.03 -9.47
N VAL A 14 1.89 0.62 -8.31
CA VAL A 14 2.51 0.29 -7.03
C VAL A 14 1.45 -0.24 -6.08
N VAL A 15 1.54 -1.52 -5.72
CA VAL A 15 0.69 -2.11 -4.70
C VAL A 15 1.46 -2.15 -3.37
N LEU A 16 0.95 -1.42 -2.38
CA LEU A 16 1.46 -1.45 -1.02
C LEU A 16 0.71 -2.54 -0.25
N ALA A 17 1.40 -3.58 0.17
CA ALA A 17 0.83 -4.67 0.95
C ALA A 17 1.54 -4.78 2.31
N SER A 18 0.79 -4.75 3.40
CA SER A 18 1.35 -4.78 4.75
C SER A 18 0.36 -5.28 5.78
N PRO A 19 0.82 -6.01 6.82
CA PRO A 19 0.06 -6.05 8.05
C PRO A 19 -0.02 -4.65 8.66
N MET A 20 -1.10 -4.39 9.37
CA MET A 20 -1.22 -3.14 10.14
C MET A 20 -0.62 -3.34 11.54
N TYR A 21 0.39 -2.55 11.86
CA TYR A 21 0.99 -2.49 13.18
C TYR A 21 0.83 -1.07 13.75
N TYR A 22 0.17 -0.96 14.90
CA TYR A 22 -0.07 0.33 15.55
C TYR A 22 -0.62 1.39 14.57
N TRP A 23 -1.67 1.01 13.84
CA TRP A 23 -2.40 1.88 12.88
C TRP A 23 -1.57 2.38 11.69
N GLY A 24 -0.44 1.75 11.42
CA GLY A 24 0.44 2.07 10.30
C GLY A 24 0.87 0.85 9.51
N VAL A 25 1.62 1.08 8.44
CA VAL A 25 2.30 0.02 7.70
C VAL A 25 3.47 -0.54 8.50
N SER A 26 3.96 -1.72 8.12
CA SER A 26 5.15 -2.29 8.77
C SER A 26 6.36 -1.37 8.64
N GLY A 27 7.26 -1.41 9.63
CA GLY A 27 8.50 -0.65 9.60
C GLY A 27 9.35 -0.96 8.36
N GLN A 28 9.36 -2.20 7.90
CA GLN A 28 10.08 -2.61 6.68
C GLN A 28 9.53 -1.90 5.45
N LEU A 29 8.21 -1.86 5.27
CA LEU A 29 7.60 -1.15 4.16
C LEU A 29 7.84 0.36 4.28
N LYS A 30 7.68 0.92 5.48
CA LYS A 30 7.94 2.36 5.73
C LYS A 30 9.38 2.72 5.38
N CYS A 31 10.36 1.96 5.84
CA CYS A 31 11.77 2.18 5.50
C CYS A 31 12.03 2.07 4.00
N ALA A 32 11.36 1.14 3.30
CA ALA A 32 11.55 0.98 1.87
C ALA A 32 11.07 2.20 1.10
N PHE A 33 9.84 2.66 1.34
CA PHE A 33 9.35 3.77 0.55
C PHE A 33 9.81 5.15 1.04
N ASP A 34 10.21 5.34 2.29
CA ASP A 34 10.92 6.56 2.68
C ASP A 34 12.17 6.78 1.84
N ARG A 35 12.83 5.70 1.45
CA ARG A 35 14.00 5.76 0.56
C ARG A 35 13.67 6.00 -0.90
N LEU A 36 12.40 5.88 -1.32
CA LEU A 36 11.98 6.25 -2.67
C LEU A 36 12.12 7.76 -2.94
N PHE A 37 12.23 8.57 -1.89
CA PHE A 37 12.59 9.99 -2.01
C PHE A 37 13.85 10.20 -2.85
N ALA A 38 14.82 9.27 -2.76
CA ALA A 38 16.03 9.31 -3.59
C ALA A 38 15.75 9.27 -5.10
N VAL A 39 14.60 8.74 -5.52
CA VAL A 39 14.21 8.74 -6.94
C VAL A 39 13.80 10.16 -7.36
N ALA A 40 13.02 10.85 -6.53
CA ALA A 40 12.66 12.25 -6.77
C ALA A 40 13.91 13.17 -6.79
N GLU A 41 14.87 12.93 -5.88
CA GLU A 41 16.15 13.66 -5.85
C GLU A 41 16.96 13.55 -7.17
N CYS A 42 16.78 12.45 -7.90
CA CYS A 42 17.46 12.23 -9.19
C CYS A 42 16.67 12.76 -10.38
N MET A 43 15.47 13.34 -10.16
CA MET A 43 14.61 13.85 -11.23
C MET A 43 14.62 15.38 -11.29
N PRO A 44 14.52 15.99 -12.47
CA PRO A 44 14.39 17.44 -12.59
C PRO A 44 13.21 17.96 -11.80
N GLY A 45 13.44 19.00 -10.97
CA GLY A 45 12.40 19.62 -10.16
C GLY A 45 11.82 18.72 -9.06
N TYR A 46 12.56 17.70 -8.62
CA TYR A 46 12.11 16.71 -7.62
C TYR A 46 10.81 16.01 -8.00
N ALA A 47 10.60 15.80 -9.29
CA ALA A 47 9.39 15.17 -9.79
C ALA A 47 9.30 13.70 -9.38
N ASN A 48 8.15 13.30 -8.84
CA ASN A 48 7.86 11.90 -8.60
C ASN A 48 7.33 11.24 -9.88
N PRO A 49 7.69 9.99 -10.18
CA PRO A 49 7.06 9.25 -11.27
C PRO A 49 5.55 9.14 -11.02
N ILE A 50 4.74 9.52 -12.01
CA ILE A 50 3.28 9.38 -11.94
C ILE A 50 2.94 7.89 -12.07
N LYS A 51 2.14 7.38 -11.14
CA LYS A 51 1.76 5.97 -11.06
C LYS A 51 0.31 5.79 -10.65
N GLU A 52 -0.18 4.61 -10.83
CA GLU A 52 -1.36 4.14 -10.13
C GLU A 52 -0.95 3.41 -8.85
N CYS A 53 -1.81 3.38 -7.84
CA CYS A 53 -1.49 2.71 -6.59
C CYS A 53 -2.70 2.03 -5.96
N ALA A 54 -2.43 1.01 -5.17
CA ALA A 54 -3.41 0.32 -4.34
C ALA A 54 -2.81 -0.04 -2.98
N LEU A 55 -3.67 -0.21 -1.98
CA LEU A 55 -3.28 -0.63 -0.63
C LEU A 55 -3.99 -1.93 -0.26
N LEU A 56 -3.23 -2.91 0.19
CA LEU A 56 -3.73 -4.14 0.81
C LEU A 56 -3.27 -4.19 2.26
N MET A 57 -4.21 -4.23 3.21
CA MET A 57 -3.91 -4.24 4.64
C MET A 57 -4.61 -5.40 5.33
N ALA A 58 -3.87 -6.13 6.17
CA ALA A 58 -4.42 -7.11 7.07
C ALA A 58 -4.25 -6.68 8.53
N ALA A 59 -5.25 -6.89 9.36
CA ALA A 59 -5.23 -6.54 10.78
C ALA A 59 -6.12 -7.45 11.61
N GLU A 60 -5.87 -7.51 12.93
CA GLU A 60 -6.76 -8.14 13.88
C GLU A 60 -8.10 -7.37 14.03
N GLY A 61 -8.02 -6.05 14.20
CA GLY A 61 -9.21 -5.20 14.25
C GLY A 61 -9.92 -5.12 12.90
N ASP A 62 -11.26 -5.08 12.90
CA ASP A 62 -12.08 -5.14 11.68
C ASP A 62 -13.02 -3.94 11.51
N THR A 63 -12.93 -2.93 12.35
CA THR A 63 -13.77 -1.73 12.25
C THR A 63 -13.18 -0.68 11.32
N ALA A 64 -14.04 0.15 10.73
CA ALA A 64 -13.61 1.30 9.91
C ALA A 64 -12.71 2.25 10.70
N ASP A 65 -13.00 2.48 11.98
CA ASP A 65 -12.21 3.36 12.84
C ASP A 65 -10.79 2.82 13.08
N ASN A 66 -10.65 1.47 13.11
CA ASN A 66 -9.35 0.83 13.25
C ASN A 66 -8.44 1.12 12.05
N PHE A 67 -9.02 1.19 10.83
CA PHE A 67 -8.27 1.47 9.60
C PHE A 67 -8.15 2.97 9.26
N ALA A 68 -8.89 3.84 9.92
CA ALA A 68 -8.94 5.27 9.59
C ALA A 68 -7.55 5.94 9.58
N PRO A 69 -6.63 5.70 10.54
CA PRO A 69 -5.31 6.33 10.52
C PRO A 69 -4.45 5.89 9.33
N VAL A 70 -4.41 4.60 9.02
CA VAL A 70 -3.60 4.10 7.89
C VAL A 70 -4.21 4.49 6.55
N LYS A 71 -5.53 4.60 6.47
CA LYS A 71 -6.22 5.16 5.29
C LYS A 71 -5.78 6.59 5.04
N ALA A 72 -5.85 7.45 6.07
CA ALA A 72 -5.45 8.85 5.95
C ALA A 72 -3.97 8.98 5.54
N PHE A 73 -3.10 8.15 6.12
CA PHE A 73 -1.69 8.09 5.73
C PHE A 73 -1.50 7.73 4.25
N TYR A 74 -2.17 6.68 3.78
CA TYR A 74 -2.07 6.23 2.39
C TYR A 74 -2.63 7.26 1.40
N GLU A 75 -3.79 7.83 1.69
CA GLU A 75 -4.39 8.85 0.84
C GLU A 75 -3.54 10.13 0.79
N GLY A 76 -2.95 10.53 1.92
CA GLY A 76 -2.01 11.63 1.98
C GLY A 76 -0.73 11.37 1.17
N LEU A 77 -0.19 10.15 1.26
CA LEU A 77 0.96 9.73 0.47
C LEU A 77 0.66 9.76 -1.04
N ALA A 78 -0.44 9.12 -1.46
CA ALA A 78 -0.84 9.07 -2.86
C ALA A 78 -1.07 10.48 -3.43
N GLY A 79 -1.75 11.34 -2.67
CA GLY A 79 -1.96 12.74 -3.04
C GLY A 79 -0.66 13.54 -3.18
N HIS A 80 0.27 13.39 -2.22
CA HIS A 80 1.58 14.07 -2.27
C HIS A 80 2.42 13.62 -3.47
N LEU A 81 2.40 12.31 -3.78
CA LEU A 81 3.17 11.76 -4.91
C LEU A 81 2.48 11.95 -6.26
N GLY A 82 1.25 12.45 -6.29
CA GLY A 82 0.45 12.55 -7.51
C GLY A 82 0.02 11.19 -8.08
N TRP A 83 -0.06 10.17 -7.24
CA TRP A 83 -0.46 8.82 -7.65
C TRP A 83 -1.98 8.68 -7.69
N LYS A 84 -2.48 7.96 -8.68
CA LYS A 84 -3.89 7.65 -8.80
C LYS A 84 -4.25 6.45 -7.93
N ASN A 85 -4.99 6.67 -6.86
CA ASN A 85 -5.50 5.60 -6.01
C ASN A 85 -6.54 4.76 -6.76
N ARG A 86 -6.28 3.46 -6.91
CA ARG A 86 -7.15 2.48 -7.57
C ARG A 86 -8.02 1.71 -6.58
N GLY A 87 -7.69 1.73 -5.31
CA GLY A 87 -8.48 1.10 -4.28
C GLY A 87 -7.68 0.69 -3.05
N ILE A 88 -8.43 0.33 -2.03
CA ILE A 88 -7.90 -0.13 -0.75
C ILE A 88 -8.69 -1.37 -0.35
N VAL A 89 -8.00 -2.42 0.05
CA VAL A 89 -8.61 -3.61 0.66
C VAL A 89 -8.15 -3.73 2.10
N TYR A 90 -9.13 -3.77 3.00
CA TYR A 90 -8.92 -3.98 4.43
C TYR A 90 -9.35 -5.38 4.82
N ALA A 91 -8.42 -6.23 5.16
CA ALA A 91 -8.67 -7.58 5.65
C ALA A 91 -8.62 -7.57 7.19
N GLY A 92 -9.71 -7.17 7.83
CA GLY A 92 -9.87 -7.17 9.29
C GLY A 92 -10.18 -8.54 9.86
N GLY A 93 -9.99 -8.71 11.19
CA GLY A 93 -10.24 -9.96 11.89
C GLY A 93 -9.24 -11.07 11.52
N ASN A 94 -8.03 -10.74 11.11
CA ASN A 94 -6.96 -11.68 10.78
C ASN A 94 -5.81 -11.54 11.79
N PHE A 95 -5.68 -12.50 12.69
CA PHE A 95 -4.64 -12.51 13.73
C PHE A 95 -3.57 -13.57 13.45
N ALA A 96 -3.99 -14.83 13.28
CA ALA A 96 -3.08 -15.94 13.05
C ALA A 96 -2.74 -16.12 11.56
N ALA A 97 -1.61 -16.74 11.31
CA ALA A 97 -1.24 -17.14 9.95
C ALA A 97 -2.31 -18.07 9.35
N GLY A 98 -2.79 -17.72 8.16
CA GLY A 98 -3.82 -18.49 7.46
C GLY A 98 -5.27 -18.09 7.77
N ASP A 99 -5.54 -17.21 8.72
CA ASP A 99 -6.91 -16.76 9.03
C ASP A 99 -7.65 -16.25 7.80
N ILE A 100 -6.94 -15.57 6.90
CA ILE A 100 -7.49 -15.04 5.64
C ILE A 100 -8.09 -16.13 4.74
N LEU A 101 -7.62 -17.37 4.84
CA LEU A 101 -8.15 -18.50 4.05
C LEU A 101 -9.59 -18.84 4.42
N ASN A 102 -10.04 -18.45 5.61
CA ASN A 102 -11.40 -18.62 6.09
C ASN A 102 -12.29 -17.41 5.78
N LYS A 103 -11.79 -16.44 5.00
CA LYS A 103 -12.46 -15.17 4.68
C LYS A 103 -12.52 -14.96 3.16
N PRO A 104 -13.29 -15.79 2.44
CA PRO A 104 -13.33 -15.76 0.97
C PRO A 104 -13.79 -14.41 0.41
N ALA A 105 -14.61 -13.65 1.13
CA ALA A 105 -15.05 -12.33 0.69
C ALA A 105 -13.89 -11.32 0.63
N GLN A 106 -12.97 -11.36 1.59
CA GLN A 106 -11.79 -10.49 1.61
C GLN A 106 -10.81 -10.86 0.48
N LEU A 107 -10.64 -12.15 0.22
CA LEU A 107 -9.82 -12.62 -0.91
C LEU A 107 -10.42 -12.22 -2.25
N ALA A 108 -11.74 -12.36 -2.41
CA ALA A 108 -12.43 -11.96 -3.63
C ALA A 108 -12.37 -10.44 -3.88
N GLU A 109 -12.40 -9.62 -2.82
CA GLU A 109 -12.22 -8.17 -2.92
C GLU A 109 -10.82 -7.81 -3.43
N ALA A 110 -9.79 -8.47 -2.91
CA ALA A 110 -8.41 -8.28 -3.36
C ALA A 110 -8.21 -8.75 -4.82
N GLU A 111 -8.79 -9.89 -5.19
CA GLU A 111 -8.75 -10.40 -6.55
C GLU A 111 -9.46 -9.44 -7.53
N LYS A 112 -10.64 -8.95 -7.16
CA LYS A 112 -11.37 -7.95 -7.94
C LYS A 112 -10.52 -6.70 -8.18
N LEU A 113 -9.93 -6.14 -7.11
CA LEU A 113 -9.04 -4.99 -7.24
C LEU A 113 -7.88 -5.29 -8.21
N GLY A 114 -7.27 -6.47 -8.11
CA GLY A 114 -6.18 -6.89 -9.00
C GLY A 114 -6.57 -7.03 -10.47
N THR A 115 -7.87 -7.29 -10.77
CA THR A 115 -8.36 -7.33 -12.16
C THR A 115 -8.70 -5.96 -12.73
N GLU A 116 -8.83 -4.95 -11.87
CA GLU A 116 -9.23 -3.57 -12.24
C GLU A 116 -8.04 -2.60 -12.41
N ILE A 117 -6.83 -3.05 -12.06
CA ILE A 117 -5.61 -2.24 -12.10
C ILE A 117 -4.60 -2.69 -13.13
#